data_1b9aa554f3c67eec1f1530a7b2977ba5
#
_entry.id   1b9aa554f3c67eec1f1530a7b2977ba5
#
_cell.length_a   1.000
_cell.length_b   1.000
_cell.length_c   1.000
_cell.angle_alpha   90.00
_cell.angle_beta   90.00
_cell.angle_gamma   90.00
#
_symmetry.space_group_name_H-M   'P 1'
#
loop_
_entity.id
_entity.type
_entity.pdbx_description
1 polymer ?
#
loop_
_entity_poly.entity_id
_entity_poly.type
_entity_poly.pdbx_seq_one_letter_code
_entity_poly.pdbx_strand_id
1 'polypeptide(L)'
;VNRASGDLEKTLSNLEKTTGRLERGEGTLGRLSKDEKLIDEVEGVAENVGEFVGGLNRLQTIVALRTDYQFLASTVKSYVELRLQPREDKYYSIEVVNDPRGLTRFEQIDVDTTNPNDPPHYREVRTVTTNSFRFSLQFAQRVGPFVGRFGIKESTGGVGLDTLLFDDRFEVRQDLFGFGDVVLPRWRISLGYEFVSRLWLLAGIDDILSAGRRDYFIGLQLKFNDDDLKTILPFAPGP
;
A
#
# COMPACT_ATOMS: atom_id res chain seq x y z
N VAL A 1 -12.83 -64.58 -25.82
CA VAL A 1 -11.65 -64.10 -26.60
C VAL A 1 -12.12 -63.11 -27.68
N ASN A 2 -13.21 -63.32 -28.39
CA ASN A 2 -13.67 -62.47 -29.51
C ASN A 2 -14.19 -61.05 -29.10
N ARG A 3 -14.66 -60.82 -27.88
CA ARG A 3 -15.13 -59.50 -27.46
C ARG A 3 -13.96 -58.58 -27.15
N ALA A 4 -12.93 -59.09 -26.49
CA ALA A 4 -11.73 -58.30 -26.15
C ALA A 4 -10.94 -57.84 -27.38
N SER A 5 -10.86 -58.73 -28.43
CA SER A 5 -10.23 -58.33 -29.69
C SER A 5 -10.98 -57.22 -30.42
N GLY A 6 -12.34 -57.27 -30.42
CA GLY A 6 -13.18 -56.25 -31.06
C GLY A 6 -13.11 -54.89 -30.32
N ASP A 7 -12.98 -54.90 -28.99
CA ASP A 7 -12.83 -53.66 -28.19
C ASP A 7 -11.44 -53.06 -28.35
N LEU A 8 -10.38 -53.88 -28.51
CA LEU A 8 -9.02 -53.45 -28.79
C LEU A 8 -8.92 -52.79 -30.18
N GLU A 9 -9.55 -53.41 -31.20
CA GLU A 9 -9.60 -52.90 -32.57
C GLU A 9 -10.33 -51.54 -32.65
N LYS A 10 -11.44 -51.38 -31.94
CA LYS A 10 -12.13 -50.09 -31.80
C LYS A 10 -11.30 -49.06 -31.10
N THR A 11 -10.58 -49.42 -30.03
CA THR A 11 -9.71 -48.50 -29.28
C THR A 11 -8.55 -48.04 -30.14
N LEU A 12 -7.90 -48.95 -30.88
CA LEU A 12 -6.84 -48.63 -31.83
C LEU A 12 -7.32 -47.69 -32.94
N SER A 13 -8.49 -48.00 -33.56
CA SER A 13 -9.10 -47.14 -34.58
C SER A 13 -9.46 -45.74 -34.05
N ASN A 14 -9.93 -45.64 -32.81
CA ASN A 14 -10.22 -44.37 -32.18
C ASN A 14 -8.94 -43.59 -31.84
N LEU A 15 -7.90 -44.27 -31.39
CA LEU A 15 -6.56 -43.65 -31.18
C LEU A 15 -5.99 -43.11 -32.49
N GLU A 16 -6.05 -43.96 -33.57
CA GLU A 16 -5.55 -43.54 -34.90
C GLU A 16 -6.32 -42.33 -35.44
N LYS A 17 -7.64 -42.29 -35.30
CA LYS A 17 -8.48 -41.15 -35.67
C LYS A 17 -8.17 -39.91 -34.83
N THR A 18 -7.96 -40.08 -33.53
CA THR A 18 -7.65 -38.97 -32.62
C THR A 18 -6.26 -38.40 -32.90
N THR A 19 -5.26 -39.25 -33.10
CA THR A 19 -3.91 -38.86 -33.46
C THR A 19 -3.87 -38.15 -34.82
N GLY A 20 -4.56 -38.70 -35.84
CA GLY A 20 -4.64 -38.09 -37.14
C GLY A 20 -5.40 -36.76 -37.15
N ARG A 21 -6.39 -36.56 -36.27
CA ARG A 21 -7.03 -35.24 -36.07
C ARG A 21 -6.10 -34.26 -35.38
N LEU A 22 -5.28 -34.71 -34.42
CA LEU A 22 -4.28 -33.91 -33.74
C LEU A 22 -3.20 -33.45 -34.72
N GLU A 23 -2.70 -34.37 -35.58
CA GLU A 23 -1.71 -34.06 -36.60
C GLU A 23 -2.21 -33.05 -37.66
N ARG A 24 -3.49 -33.10 -38.00
CA ARG A 24 -4.12 -32.13 -38.93
C ARG A 24 -4.48 -30.81 -38.28
N GLY A 25 -4.33 -30.68 -36.96
CA GLY A 25 -4.73 -29.49 -36.22
C GLY A 25 -6.23 -29.34 -36.03
N GLU A 26 -6.99 -30.48 -36.11
CA GLU A 26 -8.42 -30.50 -35.94
C GLU A 26 -8.80 -30.61 -34.48
N GLY A 27 -9.86 -29.89 -34.05
CA GLY A 27 -10.32 -29.82 -32.67
C GLY A 27 -9.53 -28.86 -31.82
N THR A 28 -9.96 -28.67 -30.57
CA THR A 28 -9.39 -27.64 -29.67
C THR A 28 -7.91 -27.90 -29.38
N LEU A 29 -7.53 -29.17 -29.14
CA LEU A 29 -6.14 -29.56 -28.87
C LEU A 29 -5.25 -29.50 -30.12
N GLY A 30 -5.77 -29.85 -31.31
CA GLY A 30 -5.00 -29.77 -32.54
C GLY A 30 -4.74 -28.33 -32.99
N ARG A 31 -5.69 -27.42 -32.75
CA ARG A 31 -5.51 -26.00 -32.97
C ARG A 31 -4.53 -25.40 -31.98
N LEU A 32 -4.65 -25.77 -30.70
CA LEU A 32 -3.75 -25.31 -29.64
C LEU A 32 -2.29 -25.69 -29.91
N SER A 33 -2.04 -26.87 -30.50
CA SER A 33 -0.67 -27.34 -30.80
C SER A 33 -0.06 -26.77 -32.09
N LYS A 34 -0.84 -26.12 -32.94
CA LYS A 34 -0.39 -25.52 -34.21
C LYS A 34 -0.59 -24.01 -34.31
N ASP A 35 -1.21 -23.42 -33.32
CA ASP A 35 -1.45 -21.97 -33.29
C ASP A 35 -0.23 -21.26 -32.72
N GLU A 36 0.68 -20.84 -33.62
CA GLU A 36 1.90 -20.10 -33.29
C GLU A 36 1.59 -18.86 -32.43
N LYS A 37 0.45 -18.19 -32.66
CA LYS A 37 0.04 -17.04 -31.85
C LYS A 37 -0.28 -17.41 -30.41
N LEU A 38 -0.90 -18.58 -30.19
CA LEU A 38 -1.17 -19.07 -28.84
C LEU A 38 0.13 -19.50 -28.13
N ILE A 39 1.07 -20.05 -28.86
CA ILE A 39 2.40 -20.40 -28.33
C ILE A 39 3.12 -19.12 -27.94
N ASP A 40 3.17 -18.12 -28.82
CA ASP A 40 3.76 -16.81 -28.57
C ASP A 40 3.10 -16.09 -27.39
N GLU A 41 1.76 -16.16 -27.28
CA GLU A 41 1.02 -15.58 -26.14
C GLU A 41 1.35 -16.29 -24.82
N VAL A 42 1.44 -17.64 -24.83
CA VAL A 42 1.82 -18.43 -23.64
C VAL A 42 3.28 -18.19 -23.26
N GLU A 43 4.20 -18.10 -24.22
CA GLU A 43 5.59 -17.73 -23.98
C GLU A 43 5.67 -16.30 -23.43
N GLY A 44 4.95 -15.34 -24.00
CA GLY A 44 4.86 -13.97 -23.48
C GLY A 44 4.28 -13.90 -22.07
N VAL A 45 3.28 -14.71 -21.73
CA VAL A 45 2.78 -14.83 -20.35
C VAL A 45 3.83 -15.45 -19.43
N ALA A 46 4.52 -16.50 -19.87
CA ALA A 46 5.58 -17.15 -19.10
C ALA A 46 6.77 -16.21 -18.84
N GLU A 47 7.18 -15.43 -19.86
CA GLU A 47 8.20 -14.39 -19.70
C GLU A 47 7.76 -13.30 -18.73
N ASN A 48 6.54 -12.77 -18.87
CA ASN A 48 5.99 -11.76 -17.96
C ASN A 48 5.86 -12.28 -16.52
N VAL A 49 5.46 -13.55 -16.34
CA VAL A 49 5.43 -14.20 -15.02
C VAL A 49 6.85 -14.39 -14.49
N GLY A 50 7.80 -14.78 -15.34
CA GLY A 50 9.22 -14.91 -14.99
C GLY A 50 9.82 -13.57 -14.57
N GLU A 51 9.55 -12.49 -15.29
CA GLU A 51 9.96 -11.14 -14.92
C GLU A 51 9.30 -10.66 -13.63
N PHE A 52 8.03 -10.95 -13.45
CA PHE A 52 7.29 -10.64 -12.22
C PHE A 52 7.86 -11.37 -11.00
N VAL A 53 8.08 -12.69 -11.12
CA VAL A 53 8.70 -13.50 -10.05
C VAL A 53 10.13 -13.08 -9.80
N GLY A 54 10.91 -12.79 -10.87
CA GLY A 54 12.26 -12.24 -10.76
C GLY A 54 12.28 -10.86 -10.10
N GLY A 55 11.26 -10.03 -10.36
CA GLY A 55 11.02 -8.76 -9.67
C GLY A 55 10.71 -8.93 -8.19
N LEU A 56 9.90 -9.93 -7.84
CA LEU A 56 9.60 -10.27 -6.43
C LEU A 56 10.85 -10.73 -5.66
N ASN A 57 11.73 -11.49 -6.29
CA ASN A 57 13.00 -11.93 -5.68
C ASN A 57 14.00 -10.77 -5.43
N ARG A 58 13.83 -9.64 -6.11
CA ARG A 58 14.61 -8.41 -5.91
C ARG A 58 13.89 -7.39 -5.03
N LEU A 59 12.68 -7.70 -4.60
CA LEU A 59 11.86 -6.81 -3.79
C LEU A 59 12.49 -6.69 -2.41
N GLN A 60 13.02 -5.52 -2.10
CA GLN A 60 13.43 -5.20 -0.73
C GLN A 60 12.20 -4.79 0.08
N THR A 61 12.06 -5.39 1.24
CA THR A 61 10.99 -5.07 2.18
C THR A 61 11.59 -4.29 3.34
N ILE A 62 11.00 -3.14 3.65
CA ILE A 62 11.39 -2.33 4.81
C ILE A 62 10.17 -2.21 5.71
N VAL A 63 10.29 -2.60 6.95
CA VAL A 63 9.29 -2.40 8.00
C VAL A 63 9.75 -1.26 8.89
N ALA A 64 8.90 -0.25 9.04
CA ALA A 64 9.17 0.87 9.93
C ALA A 64 8.10 0.97 11.02
N LEU A 65 8.56 1.04 12.26
CA LEU A 65 7.74 1.31 13.43
C LEU A 65 8.06 2.71 13.92
N ARG A 66 7.04 3.56 13.99
CA ARG A 66 7.20 4.95 14.40
C ARG A 66 6.22 5.31 15.50
N THR A 67 6.67 6.15 16.43
CA THR A 67 5.86 6.70 17.51
C THR A 67 6.19 8.16 17.70
N ASP A 68 5.16 9.02 17.64
CA ASP A 68 5.27 10.47 17.79
C ASP A 68 4.49 10.92 19.03
N TYR A 69 5.13 11.65 19.94
CA TYR A 69 4.45 12.34 21.02
C TYR A 69 4.03 13.73 20.54
N GLN A 70 2.72 14.00 20.59
CA GLN A 70 2.07 15.25 20.20
C GLN A 70 1.96 16.16 21.43
N PHE A 71 2.62 17.31 21.43
CA PHE A 71 2.75 18.14 22.63
C PHE A 71 1.45 18.83 23.05
N LEU A 72 0.72 19.43 22.12
CA LEU A 72 -0.49 20.19 22.45
C LEU A 72 -1.66 19.24 22.73
N ALA A 73 -1.77 18.16 21.99
CA ALA A 73 -2.81 17.14 22.23
C ALA A 73 -2.46 16.23 23.40
N SER A 74 -1.22 16.23 23.91
CA SER A 74 -0.74 15.35 24.99
C SER A 74 -1.04 13.86 24.72
N THR A 75 -0.84 13.42 23.47
CA THR A 75 -1.14 12.06 23.02
C THR A 75 0.02 11.45 22.24
N VAL A 76 -0.02 10.12 22.11
CA VAL A 76 0.95 9.35 21.36
C VAL A 76 0.31 8.84 20.08
N LYS A 77 0.88 9.19 18.94
CA LYS A 77 0.48 8.71 17.62
C LYS A 77 1.47 7.65 17.14
N SER A 78 0.97 6.51 16.71
CA SER A 78 1.80 5.36 16.33
C SER A 78 1.56 4.98 14.86
N TYR A 79 2.62 4.50 14.22
CA TYR A 79 2.60 4.13 12.80
C TYR A 79 3.32 2.80 12.61
N VAL A 80 2.78 2.00 11.72
CA VAL A 80 3.42 0.81 11.18
C VAL A 80 3.44 0.97 9.66
N GLU A 81 4.62 1.06 9.08
CA GLU A 81 4.82 1.19 7.63
C GLU A 81 5.48 -0.08 7.09
N LEU A 82 4.94 -0.61 6.02
CA LEU A 82 5.52 -1.62 5.16
C LEU A 82 5.87 -0.96 3.83
N ARG A 83 7.16 -0.95 3.49
CA ARG A 83 7.64 -0.41 2.23
C ARG A 83 8.14 -1.55 1.36
N LEU A 84 7.61 -1.63 0.14
CA LEU A 84 7.99 -2.59 -0.89
C LEU A 84 8.78 -1.88 -1.98
N GLN A 85 10.05 -2.17 -2.08
CA GLN A 85 11.00 -1.46 -2.95
C GLN A 85 11.52 -2.40 -4.05
N PRO A 86 10.88 -2.39 -5.25
CA PRO A 86 11.34 -3.20 -6.38
C PRO A 86 12.62 -2.68 -7.01
N ARG A 87 12.95 -1.40 -6.82
CA ARG A 87 14.18 -0.75 -7.30
C ARG A 87 14.58 0.35 -6.33
N GLU A 88 15.85 0.74 -6.33
CA GLU A 88 16.40 1.78 -5.44
C GLU A 88 15.70 3.15 -5.59
N ASP A 89 15.19 3.44 -6.79
CA ASP A 89 14.54 4.70 -7.13
C ASP A 89 13.02 4.69 -6.96
N LYS A 90 12.41 3.52 -6.61
CA LYS A 90 10.95 3.36 -6.63
C LYS A 90 10.46 2.46 -5.52
N TYR A 91 9.43 2.89 -4.78
CA TYR A 91 8.80 2.04 -3.79
C TYR A 91 7.30 2.29 -3.65
N TYR A 92 6.63 1.31 -3.07
CA TYR A 92 5.26 1.40 -2.61
C TYR A 92 5.26 1.35 -1.09
N SER A 93 4.49 2.21 -0.42
CA SER A 93 4.35 2.16 1.03
C SER A 93 2.90 1.91 1.43
N ILE A 94 2.72 1.00 2.38
CA ILE A 94 1.47 0.72 3.07
C ILE A 94 1.70 1.11 4.53
N GLU A 95 0.89 2.00 5.07
CA GLU A 95 1.05 2.47 6.45
C GLU A 95 -0.28 2.41 7.18
N VAL A 96 -0.25 1.91 8.40
CA VAL A 96 -1.37 1.97 9.35
C VAL A 96 -1.00 2.95 10.45
N VAL A 97 -1.92 3.85 10.73
CA VAL A 97 -1.74 4.93 11.69
C VAL A 97 -2.80 4.84 12.77
N ASN A 98 -2.37 4.83 14.03
CA ASN A 98 -3.25 5.01 15.18
C ASN A 98 -3.05 6.43 15.71
N ASP A 99 -4.07 7.28 15.51
CA ASP A 99 -4.08 8.67 15.98
C ASP A 99 -5.20 8.84 17.02
N PRO A 100 -4.89 8.91 18.32
CA PRO A 100 -5.88 9.05 19.38
C PRO A 100 -6.70 10.36 19.33
N ARG A 101 -6.23 11.36 18.58
CA ARG A 101 -7.00 12.61 18.38
C ARG A 101 -8.26 12.37 17.53
N GLY A 102 -8.34 11.19 16.88
CA GLY A 102 -9.46 10.82 16.03
C GLY A 102 -9.53 11.58 14.71
N LEU A 103 -10.51 11.22 13.91
CA LEU A 103 -10.89 11.95 12.70
C LEU A 103 -12.11 12.80 13.00
N THR A 104 -11.96 14.10 12.96
CA THR A 104 -13.08 15.02 13.13
C THR A 104 -13.68 15.37 11.77
N ARG A 105 -14.94 15.04 11.58
CA ARG A 105 -15.75 15.43 10.41
C ARG A 105 -16.79 16.43 10.82
N PHE A 106 -17.05 17.39 9.95
CA PHE A 106 -18.16 18.32 10.08
C PHE A 106 -19.30 17.80 9.19
N GLU A 107 -20.38 17.34 9.82
CA GLU A 107 -21.59 16.94 9.14
C GLU A 107 -22.58 18.09 9.19
N GLN A 108 -23.05 18.51 8.04
CA GLN A 108 -24.11 19.50 7.94
C GLN A 108 -25.43 18.76 7.78
N ILE A 109 -26.31 18.89 8.78
CA ILE A 109 -27.59 18.20 8.84
C ILE A 109 -28.67 19.25 8.73
N ASP A 110 -29.56 19.10 7.76
CA ASP A 110 -30.79 19.88 7.71
C ASP A 110 -31.83 19.15 8.55
N VAL A 111 -32.30 19.79 9.63
CA VAL A 111 -33.24 19.21 10.61
C VAL A 111 -34.62 19.78 10.38
N ASP A 112 -35.59 18.89 10.14
CA ASP A 112 -37.02 19.18 10.17
C ASP A 112 -37.57 18.70 11.50
N THR A 113 -38.12 19.63 12.30
CA THR A 113 -38.67 19.29 13.62
C THR A 113 -40.10 19.72 13.75
N THR A 114 -40.87 18.92 14.45
CA THR A 114 -42.25 19.26 14.87
C THR A 114 -42.31 19.84 16.29
N ASN A 115 -41.15 20.03 16.93
CA ASN A 115 -41.07 20.64 18.25
C ASN A 115 -41.45 22.14 18.17
N PRO A 116 -42.47 22.60 18.85
CA PRO A 116 -42.91 24.00 18.77
C PRO A 116 -41.92 25.01 19.36
N ASN A 117 -40.92 24.56 20.11
CA ASN A 117 -39.89 25.41 20.71
C ASN A 117 -38.70 25.65 19.78
N ASP A 118 -38.62 24.93 18.66
CA ASP A 118 -37.53 25.01 17.70
C ASP A 118 -38.03 25.56 16.35
N PRO A 119 -37.18 26.22 15.54
CA PRO A 119 -37.56 26.57 14.18
C PRO A 119 -37.93 25.29 13.40
N PRO A 120 -39.01 25.29 12.60
CA PRO A 120 -39.45 24.09 11.87
C PRO A 120 -38.40 23.51 10.92
N HIS A 121 -37.50 24.35 10.42
CA HIS A 121 -36.38 23.98 9.60
C HIS A 121 -35.15 24.72 10.09
N TYR A 122 -34.10 24.00 10.45
CA TYR A 122 -32.82 24.61 10.80
C TYR A 122 -31.64 23.72 10.34
N ARG A 123 -30.51 24.36 10.17
CA ARG A 123 -29.26 23.69 9.78
C ARG A 123 -28.39 23.56 11.02
N GLU A 124 -28.03 22.31 11.33
CA GLU A 124 -27.12 21.98 12.42
C GLU A 124 -25.77 21.58 11.81
N VAL A 125 -24.68 22.12 12.37
CA VAL A 125 -23.32 21.66 12.07
C VAL A 125 -22.88 20.76 13.21
N ARG A 126 -22.86 19.47 12.94
CA ARG A 126 -22.44 18.46 13.91
C ARG A 126 -20.98 18.13 13.73
N THR A 127 -20.21 18.21 14.81
CA THR A 127 -18.83 17.76 14.84
C THR A 127 -18.79 16.33 15.35
N VAL A 128 -18.42 15.38 14.47
CA VAL A 128 -18.28 13.97 14.82
C VAL A 128 -16.81 13.62 14.85
N THR A 129 -16.30 13.23 16.01
CA THR A 129 -14.93 12.73 16.17
C THR A 129 -14.97 11.22 16.35
N THR A 130 -14.36 10.49 15.43
CA THR A 130 -14.32 9.03 15.46
C THR A 130 -12.87 8.58 15.69
N ASN A 131 -12.64 7.77 16.71
CA ASN A 131 -11.37 7.08 16.89
C ASN A 131 -11.31 5.97 15.84
N SER A 132 -10.46 6.15 14.84
CA SER A 132 -10.27 5.14 13.81
C SER A 132 -8.82 5.01 13.43
N PHE A 133 -8.42 3.79 13.16
CA PHE A 133 -7.20 3.55 12.44
C PHE A 133 -7.30 4.20 11.07
N ARG A 134 -6.22 4.83 10.65
CA ARG A 134 -6.08 5.39 9.31
C ARG A 134 -5.08 4.55 8.54
N PHE A 135 -5.28 4.44 7.26
CA PHE A 135 -4.34 3.75 6.38
C PHE A 135 -3.79 4.71 5.33
N SER A 136 -2.58 4.42 4.89
CA SER A 136 -1.95 5.11 3.78
C SER A 136 -1.49 4.07 2.76
N LEU A 137 -1.62 4.41 1.48
CA LEU A 137 -1.10 3.64 0.36
C LEU A 137 -0.50 4.64 -0.62
N GLN A 138 0.81 4.70 -0.71
CA GLN A 138 1.50 5.67 -1.53
C GLN A 138 2.49 5.00 -2.49
N PHE A 139 2.56 5.57 -3.67
CA PHE A 139 3.63 5.34 -4.63
C PHE A 139 4.71 6.41 -4.42
N ALA A 140 5.97 6.02 -4.54
CA ALA A 140 7.12 6.89 -4.38
C ALA A 140 8.13 6.70 -5.51
N GLN A 141 8.65 7.83 -6.01
CA GLN A 141 9.71 7.87 -7.01
C GLN A 141 10.82 8.81 -6.53
N ARG A 142 12.06 8.31 -6.53
CA ARG A 142 13.26 9.07 -6.16
C ARG A 142 13.91 9.67 -7.41
N VAL A 143 14.30 10.93 -7.32
CA VAL A 143 15.09 11.64 -8.32
C VAL A 143 16.20 12.41 -7.58
N GLY A 144 17.40 11.87 -7.56
CA GLY A 144 18.52 12.42 -6.79
C GLY A 144 18.21 12.44 -5.29
N PRO A 145 18.32 13.59 -4.60
CA PRO A 145 18.01 13.70 -3.17
C PRO A 145 16.52 13.83 -2.87
N PHE A 146 15.66 13.94 -3.90
CA PHE A 146 14.23 14.15 -3.74
C PHE A 146 13.43 12.87 -3.97
N VAL A 147 12.41 12.65 -3.15
CA VAL A 147 11.44 11.56 -3.33
C VAL A 147 10.04 12.16 -3.37
N GLY A 148 9.42 12.10 -4.53
CA GLY A 148 8.01 12.45 -4.70
C GLY A 148 7.12 11.28 -4.29
N ARG A 149 6.07 11.52 -3.51
CA ARG A 149 5.08 10.54 -3.08
C ARG A 149 3.68 11.00 -3.43
N PHE A 150 2.81 10.06 -3.83
CA PHE A 150 1.41 10.36 -4.07
C PHE A 150 0.55 9.12 -3.81
N GLY A 151 -0.72 9.34 -3.50
CA GLY A 151 -1.67 8.27 -3.23
C GLY A 151 -2.62 8.61 -2.10
N ILE A 152 -2.97 7.60 -1.31
CA ILE A 152 -3.80 7.74 -0.11
C ILE A 152 -2.88 7.98 1.09
N LYS A 153 -3.13 9.04 1.85
CA LYS A 153 -2.45 9.37 3.11
C LYS A 153 -3.47 9.56 4.22
N GLU A 154 -3.33 8.81 5.30
CA GLU A 154 -4.26 8.83 6.45
C GLU A 154 -5.74 8.77 6.02
N SER A 155 -6.08 7.83 5.12
CA SER A 155 -7.42 7.58 4.55
C SER A 155 -7.98 8.71 3.66
N THR A 156 -7.14 9.64 3.22
CA THR A 156 -7.51 10.74 2.30
C THR A 156 -6.53 10.79 1.14
N GLY A 157 -6.85 11.52 0.07
CA GLY A 157 -5.87 11.81 -0.98
C GLY A 157 -4.69 12.60 -0.42
N GLY A 158 -3.47 12.31 -0.88
CA GLY A 158 -2.28 12.98 -0.41
C GLY A 158 -1.11 12.95 -1.38
N VAL A 159 -0.27 13.97 -1.25
CA VAL A 159 1.02 14.07 -1.93
C VAL A 159 2.11 14.37 -0.91
N GLY A 160 3.32 13.94 -1.19
CA GLY A 160 4.46 14.16 -0.31
C GLY A 160 5.74 14.42 -1.10
N LEU A 161 6.65 15.12 -0.46
CA LEU A 161 8.00 15.36 -0.93
C LEU A 161 8.97 15.11 0.22
N ASP A 162 9.90 14.17 0.02
CA ASP A 162 10.98 13.93 0.96
C ASP A 162 12.28 14.44 0.34
N THR A 163 13.11 15.08 1.14
CA THR A 163 14.47 15.51 0.78
C THR A 163 15.45 14.73 1.64
N LEU A 164 16.29 13.93 1.01
CA LEU A 164 17.28 13.07 1.66
C LEU A 164 18.66 13.72 1.58
N LEU A 165 19.33 13.85 2.70
CA LEU A 165 20.63 14.53 2.83
C LEU A 165 21.59 13.66 3.65
N PHE A 166 22.90 13.90 3.50
CA PHE A 166 23.97 13.23 4.24
C PHE A 166 23.91 11.70 4.14
N ASP A 167 23.93 11.18 2.90
CA ASP A 167 23.81 9.76 2.61
C ASP A 167 22.54 9.12 3.22
N ASP A 168 21.41 9.81 3.01
CA ASP A 168 20.07 9.43 3.46
C ASP A 168 19.90 9.38 5.00
N ARG A 169 20.88 9.85 5.78
CA ARG A 169 20.80 9.88 7.24
C ARG A 169 19.99 11.06 7.81
N PHE A 170 19.71 12.05 6.99
CA PHE A 170 18.84 13.17 7.34
C PHE A 170 17.72 13.31 6.32
N GLU A 171 16.49 13.31 6.78
CA GLU A 171 15.28 13.35 5.95
C GLU A 171 14.41 14.55 6.35
N VAL A 172 14.05 15.38 5.37
CA VAL A 172 13.00 16.38 5.51
C VAL A 172 11.78 15.88 4.75
N ARG A 173 10.74 15.48 5.48
CA ARG A 173 9.51 14.93 4.89
C ARG A 173 8.40 15.98 4.97
N GLN A 174 7.74 16.20 3.86
CA GLN A 174 6.59 17.07 3.74
C GLN A 174 5.40 16.27 3.19
N ASP A 175 4.26 16.33 3.87
CA ASP A 175 3.02 15.69 3.46
C ASP A 175 1.90 16.72 3.39
N LEU A 176 1.18 16.73 2.27
CA LEU A 176 -0.04 17.52 2.07
C LEU A 176 -1.19 16.55 1.76
N PHE A 177 -2.20 16.50 2.62
CA PHE A 177 -3.28 15.51 2.54
C PHE A 177 -4.56 16.04 3.21
N GLY A 178 -5.64 15.24 3.23
CA GLY A 178 -6.91 15.66 3.85
C GLY A 178 -7.69 16.61 2.97
N PHE A 179 -7.62 16.44 1.66
CA PHE A 179 -8.41 17.22 0.72
C PHE A 179 -9.89 16.82 0.82
N GLY A 180 -10.75 17.77 1.15
CA GLY A 180 -12.20 17.59 1.21
C GLY A 180 -12.78 17.25 2.59
N ASP A 181 -11.96 16.88 3.57
CA ASP A 181 -12.45 16.58 4.93
C ASP A 181 -12.66 17.83 5.79
N VAL A 182 -11.90 18.88 5.50
CA VAL A 182 -11.90 20.15 6.25
C VAL A 182 -11.65 21.32 5.30
N VAL A 183 -11.87 22.54 5.78
CA VAL A 183 -11.73 23.78 5.00
C VAL A 183 -10.32 23.94 4.40
N LEU A 184 -9.28 23.45 5.10
CA LEU A 184 -7.89 23.51 4.66
C LEU A 184 -7.27 22.10 4.71
N PRO A 185 -6.47 21.71 3.69
CA PRO A 185 -5.74 20.46 3.73
C PRO A 185 -4.74 20.45 4.88
N ARG A 186 -4.35 19.28 5.34
CA ARG A 186 -3.35 19.11 6.39
C ARG A 186 -1.96 19.14 5.77
N TRP A 187 -1.14 20.05 6.23
CA TRP A 187 0.28 20.11 5.84
C TRP A 187 1.14 19.75 7.04
N ARG A 188 1.89 18.65 6.92
CA ARG A 188 2.84 18.15 7.90
C ARG A 188 4.25 18.31 7.38
N ILE A 189 5.15 18.80 8.25
CA ILE A 189 6.59 18.80 8.00
C ILE A 189 7.25 18.04 9.14
N SER A 190 8.12 17.10 8.80
CA SER A 190 8.93 16.36 9.76
C SER A 190 10.39 16.33 9.34
N LEU A 191 11.26 16.43 10.31
CA LEU A 191 12.69 16.24 10.22
C LEU A 191 13.02 14.89 10.84
N GLY A 192 13.83 14.09 10.18
CA GLY A 192 14.31 12.81 10.68
C GLY A 192 15.82 12.75 10.63
N TYR A 193 16.43 12.23 11.67
CA TYR A 193 17.87 12.00 11.74
C TYR A 193 18.17 10.61 12.26
N GLU A 194 18.93 9.84 11.47
CA GLU A 194 19.44 8.54 11.87
C GLU A 194 20.66 8.70 12.77
N PHE A 195 20.45 8.64 14.07
CA PHE A 195 21.54 8.82 15.06
C PHE A 195 22.27 7.52 15.40
N VAL A 196 21.59 6.37 15.30
CA VAL A 196 22.15 5.03 15.35
C VAL A 196 21.56 4.26 14.18
N SER A 197 22.32 3.31 13.62
CA SER A 197 21.81 2.48 12.52
C SER A 197 20.40 1.97 12.80
N ARG A 198 19.46 2.24 11.87
CA ARG A 198 18.04 1.85 11.94
C ARG A 198 17.17 2.62 12.93
N LEU A 199 17.77 3.42 13.82
CA LEU A 199 17.04 4.20 14.81
C LEU A 199 17.07 5.68 14.46
N TRP A 200 15.89 6.24 14.25
CA TRP A 200 15.67 7.62 13.81
C TRP A 200 15.03 8.43 14.91
N LEU A 201 15.56 9.62 15.13
CA LEU A 201 14.91 10.66 15.91
C LEU A 201 14.12 11.55 14.96
N LEU A 202 12.87 11.83 15.31
CA LEU A 202 11.96 12.63 14.49
C LEU A 202 11.52 13.86 15.29
N ALA A 203 11.34 14.97 14.61
CA ALA A 203 10.68 16.15 15.15
C ALA A 203 9.90 16.84 14.03
N GLY A 204 8.82 17.53 14.36
CA GLY A 204 8.07 18.22 13.31
C GLY A 204 6.83 18.95 13.79
N ILE A 205 6.10 19.43 12.79
CA ILE A 205 4.86 20.17 12.97
C ILE A 205 3.76 19.48 12.17
N ASP A 206 2.68 19.17 12.83
CA ASP A 206 1.47 18.60 12.21
C ASP A 206 0.47 19.73 11.98
N ASP A 207 -0.25 19.69 10.85
CA ASP A 207 -1.33 20.59 10.48
C ASP A 207 -0.98 22.10 10.53
N ILE A 208 0.09 22.48 9.83
CA ILE A 208 0.65 23.85 9.83
C ILE A 208 -0.39 24.88 9.40
N LEU A 209 -1.27 24.55 8.45
CA LEU A 209 -2.24 25.48 7.86
C LEU A 209 -3.41 25.80 8.79
N SER A 210 -3.66 25.00 9.81
CA SER A 210 -4.78 25.19 10.73
C SER A 210 -4.28 25.52 12.13
N ALA A 211 -4.43 26.77 12.56
CA ALA A 211 -3.99 27.21 13.89
C ALA A 211 -4.64 26.43 15.04
N GLY A 212 -5.91 26.03 14.87
CA GLY A 212 -6.66 25.26 15.90
C GLY A 212 -6.33 23.78 15.98
N ARG A 213 -5.60 23.23 14.98
CA ARG A 213 -5.23 21.82 14.92
C ARG A 213 -3.71 21.62 14.85
N ARG A 214 -2.96 22.73 14.76
CA ARG A 214 -1.50 22.67 14.72
C ARG A 214 -0.97 22.02 15.98
N ASP A 215 -0.03 21.11 15.79
CA ASP A 215 0.67 20.45 16.89
C ASP A 215 2.15 20.28 16.56
N TYR A 216 2.96 20.20 17.59
CA TYR A 216 4.39 19.91 17.48
C TYR A 216 4.60 18.49 17.99
N PHE A 217 5.53 17.76 17.42
CA PHE A 217 5.83 16.43 17.88
C PHE A 217 7.32 16.12 17.90
N ILE A 218 7.66 15.19 18.75
CA ILE A 218 8.94 14.48 18.75
C ILE A 218 8.65 12.99 18.67
N GLY A 219 9.47 12.24 17.94
CA GLY A 219 9.21 10.84 17.70
C GLY A 219 10.46 10.00 17.57
N LEU A 220 10.26 8.71 17.66
CA LEU A 220 11.25 7.68 17.39
C LEU A 220 10.73 6.76 16.28
N GLN A 221 11.63 6.34 15.39
CA GLN A 221 11.33 5.38 14.33
C GLN A 221 12.44 4.33 14.25
N LEU A 222 12.01 3.07 14.18
CA LEU A 222 12.86 1.93 13.85
C LEU A 222 12.57 1.49 12.43
N LYS A 223 13.61 1.32 11.61
CA LYS A 223 13.49 0.79 10.24
C LYS A 223 14.24 -0.53 10.15
N PHE A 224 13.57 -1.59 9.72
CA PHE A 224 14.13 -2.93 9.52
C PHE A 224 14.07 -3.27 8.04
N ASN A 225 15.15 -3.76 7.48
CA ASN A 225 15.19 -4.30 6.13
C ASN A 225 15.07 -5.83 6.11
N ASP A 226 15.06 -6.46 4.93
CA ASP A 226 14.95 -7.92 4.78
C ASP A 226 15.99 -8.70 5.57
N ASP A 227 17.24 -8.22 5.60
CA ASP A 227 18.33 -8.92 6.30
C ASP A 227 18.13 -8.88 7.80
N ASP A 228 17.58 -7.79 8.30
CA ASP A 228 17.23 -7.64 9.70
C ASP A 228 16.08 -8.56 10.09
N LEU A 229 15.05 -8.61 9.26
CA LEU A 229 13.87 -9.45 9.48
C LEU A 229 14.26 -10.94 9.48
N LYS A 230 15.14 -11.38 8.56
CA LYS A 230 15.67 -12.76 8.54
C LYS A 230 16.47 -13.10 9.81
N THR A 231 17.13 -12.11 10.40
CA THR A 231 17.90 -12.30 11.62
C THR A 231 17.00 -12.40 12.86
N ILE A 232 15.87 -11.69 12.87
CA ILE A 232 14.94 -11.63 14.01
C ILE A 232 13.93 -12.79 14.00
N LEU A 233 13.48 -13.22 12.81
CA LEU A 233 12.47 -14.28 12.65
C LEU A 233 12.79 -15.61 13.38
N PRO A 234 14.04 -16.11 13.42
CA PRO A 234 14.38 -17.33 14.18
C PRO A 234 14.15 -17.21 15.69
N PHE A 235 14.09 -15.99 16.23
CA PHE A 235 13.87 -15.73 17.66
C PHE A 235 12.40 -15.42 17.99
N ALA A 236 11.52 -15.36 16.98
CA ALA A 236 10.08 -15.22 17.22
C ALA A 236 9.57 -16.49 17.90
N PRO A 237 8.80 -16.39 19.01
CA PRO A 237 8.19 -17.57 19.61
C PRO A 237 7.27 -18.22 18.57
N GLY A 238 7.56 -19.49 18.25
CA GLY A 238 6.69 -20.28 17.37
C GLY A 238 5.29 -20.43 17.98
N PRO A 239 4.27 -20.70 17.15
CA PRO A 239 2.89 -20.86 17.60
C PRO A 239 2.72 -22.01 18.57
#